data_1059ed35038933718af94653bec7b563
#
_entry.id   1059ed35038933718af94653bec7b563
#
_cell.length_a   1.000
_cell.length_b   1.000
_cell.length_c   1.000
_cell.angle_alpha   90.00
_cell.angle_beta   90.00
_cell.angle_gamma   90.00
#
_symmetry.space_group_name_H-M   'P 1'
#
loop_
_entity.id
_entity.type
_entity.pdbx_description
1 polymer ?
#
loop_
_entity_poly.entity_id
_entity_poly.type
_entity_poly.pdbx_seq_one_letter_code
_entity_poly.pdbx_strand_id
1 'polypeptide(L)' 'ALRMLPDDRRLLLSLHYVDGLGVGEIAVALSLPPGTVKSRLFHAREHLRRTLERIDP' A
#
# COMPACT_ATOMS: atom_id res chain seq x y z
N ALA A 1 1.69 -12.19 10.78
CA ALA A 1 1.57 -11.77 10.06
C ALA A 1 0.99 -10.98 8.93
N LEU A 2 1.21 -11.47 7.75
CA LEU A 2 0.74 -10.76 6.58
C LEU A 2 -0.78 -10.62 6.54
N ARG A 3 -1.47 -11.46 7.30
CA ARG A 3 -2.92 -11.40 7.35
C ARG A 3 -3.46 -10.18 8.08
N MET A 4 -2.61 -9.46 8.79
CA MET A 4 -3.06 -8.30 9.55
C MET A 4 -3.38 -7.11 8.65
N LEU A 5 -2.90 -7.11 7.43
CA LEU A 5 -3.23 -6.07 6.46
C LEU A 5 -4.29 -6.57 5.49
N PRO A 6 -5.26 -5.72 5.13
CA PRO A 6 -6.19 -6.07 4.07
C PRO A 6 -5.45 -6.41 2.78
N ASP A 7 -5.99 -7.35 2.02
CA ASP A 7 -5.32 -7.83 0.82
C ASP A 7 -4.99 -6.72 -0.17
N ASP A 8 -5.90 -5.76 -0.35
CA ASP A 8 -5.69 -4.69 -1.30
C ASP A 8 -4.55 -3.78 -0.87
N ARG A 9 -4.38 -3.55 0.42
CA ARG A 9 -3.27 -2.74 0.92
C ARG A 9 -1.93 -3.43 0.72
N ARG A 10 -1.91 -4.73 0.96
CA ARG A 10 -0.69 -5.50 0.74
C ARG A 10 -0.31 -5.51 -0.73
N LEU A 11 -1.31 -5.68 -1.59
CA LEU A 11 -1.08 -5.67 -3.02
C LEU A 11 -0.51 -4.33 -3.48
N LEU A 12 -1.10 -3.24 -3.00
CA LEU A 12 -0.64 -1.91 -3.36
C LEU A 12 0.80 -1.66 -2.91
N LEU A 13 1.13 -2.04 -1.69
CA LEU A 13 2.48 -1.87 -1.19
C LEU A 13 3.46 -2.72 -1.99
N SER A 14 3.09 -3.93 -2.31
CA SER A 14 3.94 -4.81 -3.10
C SER A 14 4.19 -4.24 -4.49
N LEU A 15 3.15 -3.79 -5.17
CA LEU A 15 3.29 -3.24 -6.50
C LEU A 15 4.16 -1.99 -6.49
N HIS A 16 4.01 -1.16 -5.49
CA HIS A 16 4.75 0.08 -5.42
C HIS A 16 6.22 -0.12 -5.01
N TYR A 17 6.44 -0.91 -3.95
CA TYR A 17 7.78 -1.03 -3.39
C TYR A 17 8.60 -2.18 -3.96
N VAL A 18 7.96 -3.29 -4.29
CA VAL A 18 8.69 -4.45 -4.82
C VAL A 18 8.81 -4.35 -6.33
N ASP A 19 7.71 -4.06 -7.00
CA ASP A 19 7.69 -4.00 -8.46
C ASP A 19 8.07 -2.64 -9.01
N GLY A 20 8.11 -1.62 -8.17
CA GLY A 20 8.53 -0.29 -8.60
C GLY A 20 7.53 0.46 -9.46
N LEU A 21 6.25 0.10 -9.38
CA LEU A 21 5.23 0.75 -10.17
C LEU A 21 4.81 2.09 -9.57
N GLY A 22 4.58 3.08 -10.44
CA GLY A 22 4.04 4.34 -10.00
C GLY A 22 2.54 4.29 -9.78
N VAL A 23 2.01 5.36 -9.18
CA VAL A 23 0.58 5.45 -8.88
C VAL A 23 -0.26 5.26 -10.14
N GLY A 24 0.12 5.92 -11.23
CA GLY A 24 -0.63 5.81 -12.48
C GLY A 24 -0.64 4.39 -13.03
N GLU A 25 0.50 3.72 -12.93
CA GLU A 25 0.62 2.35 -13.42
C GLU A 25 -0.22 1.39 -12.59
N ILE A 26 -0.22 1.59 -11.28
CA ILE A 26 -1.03 0.77 -10.39
C ILE A 26 -2.52 1.00 -10.67
N ALA A 27 -2.89 2.26 -10.88
CA ALA A 27 -4.28 2.59 -11.17
C ALA A 27 -4.78 1.86 -12.40
N VAL A 28 -3.97 1.81 -13.45
CA VAL A 28 -4.31 1.09 -14.67
C VAL A 28 -4.40 -0.40 -14.39
N ALA A 29 -3.41 -0.94 -13.70
CA ALA A 29 -3.36 -2.39 -13.44
C ALA A 29 -4.55 -2.87 -12.61
N LEU A 30 -5.01 -2.07 -11.66
CA LEU A 30 -6.09 -2.44 -10.77
C LEU A 30 -7.44 -1.86 -11.19
N SER A 31 -7.47 -1.11 -12.27
CA SER A 31 -8.70 -0.45 -12.76
C SER A 31 -9.30 0.47 -11.70
N LEU A 32 -8.45 1.24 -11.05
CA LEU A 32 -8.86 2.19 -10.01
C LEU A 32 -8.49 3.61 -10.43
N PRO A 33 -9.24 4.62 -9.93
CA PRO A 33 -8.82 6.01 -10.14
C PRO A 33 -7.48 6.27 -9.46
N PRO A 34 -6.60 7.09 -10.06
CA PRO A 34 -5.30 7.39 -9.46
C PRO A 34 -5.41 7.98 -8.05
N GLY A 35 -6.42 8.83 -7.81
CA GLY A 35 -6.62 9.39 -6.47
C GLY A 35 -6.92 8.33 -5.43
N THR A 36 -7.65 7.30 -5.83
CA THR A 36 -7.93 6.18 -4.94
C THR A 36 -6.66 5.42 -4.59
N VAL A 37 -5.81 5.20 -5.58
CA VAL A 37 -4.54 4.51 -5.36
C VAL A 37 -3.66 5.31 -4.42
N LYS A 38 -3.56 6.62 -4.62
CA LYS A 38 -2.76 7.48 -3.74
C LYS A 38 -3.26 7.42 -2.30
N SER A 39 -4.58 7.52 -2.13
CA SER A 39 -5.18 7.49 -0.80
C SER A 39 -4.91 6.15 -0.11
N ARG A 40 -5.08 5.06 -0.83
CA ARG A 40 -4.87 3.74 -0.27
C ARG A 40 -3.40 3.49 0.07
N LEU A 41 -2.49 3.97 -0.79
CA LEU A 41 -1.07 3.85 -0.49
C LEU A 41 -0.70 4.65 0.75
N PHE A 42 -1.24 5.85 0.89
CA PHE A 42 -1.00 6.68 2.06
C PHE A 42 -1.44 5.95 3.33
N HIS A 43 -2.66 5.42 3.33
CA HIS A 43 -3.18 4.72 4.51
C HIS A 43 -2.40 3.44 4.80
N ALA A 44 -1.99 2.72 3.76
CA ALA A 44 -1.22 1.50 3.94
C ALA A 44 0.14 1.80 4.57
N ARG A 45 0.79 2.86 4.10
CA ARG A 45 2.10 3.26 4.65
C ARG A 45 1.97 3.73 6.09
N GLU A 46 0.90 4.49 6.38
CA GLU A 46 0.67 4.96 7.76
C GLU A 46 0.42 3.79 8.70
N HIS A 47 -0.34 2.81 8.25
CA HIS A 47 -0.60 1.63 9.05
C HIS A 47 0.71 0.88 9.34
N LEU A 48 1.53 0.71 8.32
CA LEU A 48 2.81 0.03 8.49
C LEU A 48 3.73 0.80 9.42
N ARG A 49 3.79 2.12 9.26
CA ARG A 49 4.62 2.96 10.12
C ARG A 49 4.22 2.84 11.59
N ARG A 50 2.92 2.87 11.85
CA ARG A 50 2.44 2.73 13.23
C ARG A 50 2.78 1.37 13.81
N THR A 51 2.68 0.32 12.99
CA THR A 51 3.02 -1.03 13.44
C THR A 51 4.48 -1.11 13.82
N LEU A 52 5.36 -0.53 13.00
CA LEU A 52 6.78 -0.53 13.27
C LEU A 52 7.12 0.28 14.53
N GLU A 53 6.43 1.39 14.74
CA GLU A 53 6.66 2.22 15.93
C GLU A 53 6.26 1.47 17.20
N ARG A 54 5.26 0.61 17.12
CA ARG A 54 4.85 -0.18 18.27
C ARG A 54 5.87 -1.26 18.61
N ILE A 55 6.50 -1.81 17.58
CA ILE A 55 7.47 -2.87 17.78
C ILE A 55 8.79 -2.31 18.29
N ASP A 56 9.14 -1.14 17.82
CA ASP A 56 10.42 -0.48 18.14
C ASP A 56 10.26 0.36 19.39
N PRO A 57 10.78 -0.08 20.52
CA PRO A 57 10.66 0.66 21.78
C PRO A 57 11.41 1.98 21.78
#